data_cd9f7eb15f4fe395246cc566c197dbed
#
_entry.id   cd9f7eb15f4fe395246cc566c197dbed
#
_cell.length_a   1.000
_cell.length_b   1.000
_cell.length_c   1.000
_cell.angle_alpha   90.00
_cell.angle_beta   90.00
_cell.angle_gamma   90.00
#
_symmetry.space_group_name_H-M   'P 1'
#
loop_
_entity.id
_entity.type
_entity.pdbx_description
1 polymer ?
#
loop_
_entity_poly.entity_id
_entity_poly.type
_entity_poly.pdbx_seq_one_letter_code
_entity_poly.pdbx_strand_id
1 'polypeptide(L)'
;FILFPPPEPVPRDADTTQQQSEETELAPTADSNQTPLVNTGETEIAVEAERIQIETELLSGAISTQGGRIDQLSLKKYRNTIADDSDIVTLLSPVGQPEAYYAAFGWAPAVGIKADQVPDPNTIWTIVGNDILTPSSPVSLVWDNGNGATFMRKISVDEKYMFTVEQGIENSSGSEISLRPYGLLRRHGEPKDMNCLLYTSPSPRDLVI
;
A
#
# COMPACT_ATOMS: atom_id res chain seq x y z
N PHE A 1 -43.32 11.41 -37.92
CA PHE A 1 -42.85 12.19 -36.77
C PHE A 1 -43.89 12.15 -35.72
N ILE A 2 -43.67 11.36 -34.63
CA ILE A 2 -44.52 11.33 -33.46
C ILE A 2 -43.80 12.15 -32.39
N LEU A 3 -44.43 13.30 -32.06
CA LEU A 3 -43.97 14.23 -31.02
C LEU A 3 -44.55 13.76 -29.68
N PHE A 4 -43.69 13.34 -28.73
CA PHE A 4 -44.11 13.10 -27.36
C PHE A 4 -43.97 14.38 -26.56
N PRO A 5 -44.99 14.83 -25.82
CA PRO A 5 -44.87 16.00 -24.95
C PRO A 5 -44.10 15.60 -23.66
N PRO A 6 -43.42 16.55 -23.02
CA PRO A 6 -42.72 16.33 -21.76
C PRO A 6 -43.69 16.06 -20.60
N PRO A 7 -43.29 15.25 -19.59
CA PRO A 7 -44.17 14.99 -18.45
C PRO A 7 -44.30 16.20 -17.53
N GLU A 8 -45.50 16.39 -17.00
CA GLU A 8 -45.82 17.47 -16.06
C GLU A 8 -45.19 17.25 -14.67
N PRO A 9 -44.84 18.31 -13.94
CA PRO A 9 -44.29 18.21 -12.60
C PRO A 9 -45.35 17.85 -11.57
N VAL A 10 -45.12 16.81 -10.78
CA VAL A 10 -45.95 16.42 -9.64
C VAL A 10 -45.76 17.36 -8.46
N PRO A 11 -46.85 17.77 -7.77
CA PRO A 11 -46.75 18.62 -6.58
C PRO A 11 -46.15 17.86 -5.38
N ARG A 12 -45.29 18.53 -4.63
CA ARG A 12 -44.74 18.07 -3.35
C ARG A 12 -45.74 18.43 -2.26
N ASP A 13 -46.38 17.44 -1.69
CA ASP A 13 -47.02 17.60 -0.38
C ASP A 13 -46.01 17.28 0.71
N ALA A 14 -45.97 18.18 1.67
CA ALA A 14 -45.18 18.08 2.88
C ALA A 14 -45.93 17.22 3.93
N ASP A 15 -45.10 16.61 4.76
CA ASP A 15 -45.40 16.08 6.09
C ASP A 15 -45.85 14.60 6.19
N THR A 16 -45.00 13.84 6.86
CA THR A 16 -45.21 13.03 8.05
C THR A 16 -44.16 11.94 8.22
N THR A 17 -43.26 12.17 9.17
CA THR A 17 -42.75 11.29 10.25
C THR A 17 -42.68 9.75 10.03
N GLN A 18 -41.44 9.26 10.15
CA GLN A 18 -40.94 8.00 10.75
C GLN A 18 -41.46 6.67 10.21
N GLN A 19 -40.58 5.87 9.62
CA GLN A 19 -39.95 4.71 10.26
C GLN A 19 -38.92 4.06 9.34
N GLN A 20 -37.76 3.83 9.95
CA GLN A 20 -36.61 3.03 9.57
C GLN A 20 -36.90 1.76 8.76
N SER A 21 -36.14 1.57 7.71
CA SER A 21 -35.43 0.32 7.44
C SER A 21 -34.25 0.64 6.54
N GLU A 22 -33.08 0.53 7.12
CA GLU A 22 -31.76 0.66 6.48
C GLU A 22 -31.54 -0.52 5.54
N GLU A 23 -31.19 -0.21 4.33
CA GLU A 23 -30.27 -1.03 3.56
C GLU A 23 -29.38 -0.09 2.78
N THR A 24 -28.35 0.42 3.48
CA THR A 24 -27.34 1.30 2.92
C THR A 24 -26.19 0.43 2.47
N GLU A 25 -26.09 0.27 1.18
CA GLU A 25 -24.88 -0.19 0.50
C GLU A 25 -23.76 0.83 0.79
N LEU A 26 -22.92 0.51 1.78
CA LEU A 26 -21.78 1.32 2.20
C LEU A 26 -20.61 1.11 1.25
N ALA A 27 -20.46 2.05 0.33
CA ALA A 27 -19.11 2.36 -0.12
C ALA A 27 -18.27 2.77 1.11
N PRO A 28 -17.02 2.29 1.30
CA PRO A 28 -16.21 2.70 2.44
C PRO A 28 -15.83 4.17 2.28
N THR A 29 -16.59 5.03 2.93
CA THR A 29 -16.11 6.35 3.31
C THR A 29 -14.95 6.13 4.28
N ALA A 30 -13.81 6.71 3.99
CA ALA A 30 -12.68 6.76 4.89
C ALA A 30 -13.12 7.51 6.16
N ASP A 31 -13.59 6.74 7.15
CA ASP A 31 -13.84 7.26 8.49
C ASP A 31 -12.49 7.49 9.15
N SER A 32 -12.16 8.76 9.37
CA SER A 32 -10.88 9.25 9.87
C SER A 32 -10.58 8.86 11.33
N ASN A 33 -11.29 7.88 11.92
CA ASN A 33 -11.13 7.46 13.29
C ASN A 33 -10.87 5.96 13.51
N GLN A 34 -10.65 5.19 12.44
CA GLN A 34 -10.05 3.85 12.55
C GLN A 34 -8.81 3.80 11.66
N THR A 35 -7.83 4.58 12.02
CA THR A 35 -6.45 4.26 11.70
C THR A 35 -6.20 2.86 12.25
N PRO A 36 -5.73 1.89 11.44
CA PRO A 36 -5.06 0.73 12.01
C PRO A 36 -4.03 1.33 12.95
N LEU A 37 -3.99 0.89 14.21
CA LEU A 37 -3.05 1.35 15.21
C LEU A 37 -1.62 1.18 14.69
N VAL A 38 -1.18 2.13 13.91
CA VAL A 38 0.23 2.41 13.71
C VAL A 38 0.59 3.25 14.93
N ASN A 39 1.18 2.60 15.90
CA ASN A 39 1.69 3.20 17.11
C ASN A 39 2.61 4.36 16.73
N THR A 40 2.10 5.58 16.86
CA THR A 40 2.85 6.83 16.62
C THR A 40 3.63 7.09 17.90
N GLY A 41 4.81 6.49 18.02
CA GLY A 41 5.66 6.81 19.17
C GLY A 41 6.68 5.77 19.61
N GLU A 42 6.76 4.62 18.96
CA GLU A 42 7.90 3.72 19.22
C GLU A 42 9.03 4.11 18.27
N THR A 43 10.13 4.53 18.88
CA THR A 43 11.45 4.49 18.24
C THR A 43 11.64 3.05 17.78
N GLU A 44 11.40 2.77 16.50
CA GLU A 44 11.73 1.48 15.90
C GLU A 44 13.22 1.30 16.12
N ILE A 45 13.57 0.47 17.11
CA ILE A 45 14.93 -0.04 17.24
C ILE A 45 15.14 -0.79 15.94
N ALA A 46 15.99 -0.25 15.08
CA ALA A 46 16.40 -0.91 13.86
C ALA A 46 17.16 -2.17 14.26
N VAL A 47 16.43 -3.26 14.47
CA VAL A 47 17.02 -4.59 14.42
C VAL A 47 17.60 -4.65 13.02
N GLU A 48 18.88 -4.98 12.89
CA GLU A 48 19.57 -5.13 11.61
C GLU A 48 18.93 -6.33 10.87
N ALA A 49 17.74 -6.11 10.31
CA ALA A 49 16.98 -7.12 9.61
C ALA A 49 17.73 -7.47 8.32
N GLU A 50 17.77 -8.75 8.00
CA GLU A 50 18.33 -9.24 6.73
C GLU A 50 17.67 -8.51 5.56
N ARG A 51 18.46 -8.19 4.53
CA ARG A 51 18.02 -7.44 3.38
C ARG A 51 18.22 -8.24 2.09
N ILE A 52 17.16 -8.41 1.33
CA ILE A 52 17.18 -9.00 0.00
C ILE A 52 17.57 -7.92 -0.99
N GLN A 53 18.62 -8.13 -1.77
CA GLN A 53 19.05 -7.18 -2.79
C GLN A 53 18.11 -7.20 -3.99
N ILE A 54 17.81 -6.02 -4.54
CA ILE A 54 17.14 -5.84 -5.83
C ILE A 54 18.18 -5.42 -6.84
N GLU A 55 18.37 -6.22 -7.88
CA GLU A 55 19.37 -5.96 -8.90
C GLU A 55 18.85 -6.26 -10.29
N THR A 56 18.63 -5.21 -11.06
CA THR A 56 18.24 -5.28 -12.47
C THR A 56 19.11 -4.32 -13.30
N GLU A 57 18.96 -4.30 -14.61
CA GLU A 57 19.63 -3.32 -15.46
C GLU A 57 19.20 -1.87 -15.13
N LEU A 58 17.95 -1.69 -14.68
CA LEU A 58 17.32 -0.38 -14.50
C LEU A 58 17.18 0.02 -13.02
N LEU A 59 17.16 -0.95 -12.11
CA LEU A 59 16.86 -0.76 -10.70
C LEU A 59 17.99 -1.33 -9.82
N SER A 60 18.25 -0.66 -8.70
CA SER A 60 18.98 -1.21 -7.55
C SER A 60 18.27 -0.84 -6.27
N GLY A 61 18.32 -1.71 -5.28
CA GLY A 61 17.65 -1.46 -4.02
C GLY A 61 17.65 -2.64 -3.08
N ALA A 62 16.72 -2.65 -2.13
CA ALA A 62 16.58 -3.74 -1.18
C ALA A 62 15.15 -3.87 -0.64
N ILE A 63 14.82 -5.10 -0.25
CA ILE A 63 13.64 -5.47 0.52
C ILE A 63 14.10 -5.79 1.93
N SER A 64 13.48 -5.20 2.94
CA SER A 64 13.70 -5.55 4.34
C SER A 64 12.89 -6.79 4.71
N THR A 65 13.50 -7.76 5.37
CA THR A 65 12.75 -8.90 5.95
C THR A 65 11.86 -8.46 7.11
N GLN A 66 12.17 -7.33 7.77
CA GLN A 66 11.26 -6.74 8.75
C GLN A 66 10.05 -6.11 8.05
N GLY A 67 8.87 -6.64 8.29
CA GLY A 67 7.62 -6.26 7.63
C GLY A 67 7.53 -6.67 6.17
N GLY A 68 8.60 -7.23 5.57
CA GLY A 68 8.65 -7.62 4.15
C GLY A 68 8.44 -6.42 3.22
N ARG A 69 9.07 -5.27 3.51
CA ARG A 69 8.88 -3.98 2.83
C ARG A 69 9.88 -3.81 1.69
N ILE A 70 9.43 -3.21 0.58
CA ILE A 70 10.35 -2.63 -0.41
C ILE A 70 10.65 -1.22 0.06
N ASP A 71 11.79 -0.99 0.67
CA ASP A 71 12.11 0.25 1.37
C ASP A 71 13.38 0.94 0.85
N GLN A 72 14.02 0.38 -0.13
CA GLN A 72 15.13 1.03 -0.82
C GLN A 72 15.02 0.74 -2.32
N LEU A 73 14.98 1.80 -3.12
CA LEU A 73 14.91 1.66 -4.57
C LEU A 73 15.50 2.89 -5.24
N SER A 74 16.43 2.65 -6.16
CA SER A 74 17.06 3.69 -6.98
C SER A 74 16.91 3.35 -8.46
N LEU A 75 16.74 4.40 -9.28
CA LEU A 75 16.54 4.31 -10.72
C LEU A 75 17.89 4.55 -11.41
N LYS A 76 18.59 3.49 -11.83
CA LYS A 76 19.97 3.56 -12.36
C LYS A 76 20.13 4.48 -13.57
N LYS A 77 19.10 4.64 -14.40
CA LYS A 77 19.13 5.46 -15.63
C LYS A 77 18.62 6.89 -15.44
N TYR A 78 18.22 7.26 -14.21
CA TYR A 78 17.71 8.61 -13.93
C TYR A 78 18.58 9.32 -12.91
N ARG A 79 18.84 10.59 -13.14
CA ARG A 79 19.61 11.46 -12.26
C ARG A 79 18.73 12.57 -11.70
N ASN A 80 19.08 13.06 -10.51
CA ASN A 80 18.33 14.11 -9.83
C ASN A 80 18.39 15.44 -10.58
N THR A 81 19.45 15.70 -11.33
CA THR A 81 19.62 16.89 -12.18
C THR A 81 20.22 16.52 -13.53
N ILE A 82 20.28 17.48 -14.45
CA ILE A 82 20.90 17.32 -15.78
C ILE A 82 22.45 17.37 -15.77
N ALA A 83 23.06 17.59 -14.60
CA ALA A 83 24.51 17.58 -14.46
C ALA A 83 25.06 16.15 -14.52
N ASP A 84 26.18 15.95 -15.20
CA ASP A 84 26.78 14.62 -15.44
C ASP A 84 27.23 13.93 -14.15
N ASP A 85 27.57 14.69 -13.11
CA ASP A 85 28.01 14.24 -11.78
C ASP A 85 26.84 14.14 -10.77
N SER A 86 25.60 14.36 -11.22
CA SER A 86 24.43 14.27 -10.33
C SER A 86 24.19 12.84 -9.86
N ASP A 87 23.73 12.72 -8.61
CA ASP A 87 23.32 11.45 -8.02
C ASP A 87 22.15 10.82 -8.78
N ILE A 88 22.08 9.49 -8.74
CA ILE A 88 20.92 8.75 -9.27
C ILE A 88 19.67 9.01 -8.43
N VAL A 89 18.53 8.95 -9.07
CA VAL A 89 17.23 9.14 -8.39
C VAL A 89 16.99 8.01 -7.39
N THR A 90 16.83 8.36 -6.12
CA THR A 90 16.32 7.45 -5.09
C THR A 90 14.83 7.61 -4.97
N LEU A 91 14.09 6.57 -5.32
CA LEU A 91 12.63 6.55 -5.29
C LEU A 91 12.09 6.17 -3.92
N LEU A 92 12.68 5.14 -3.28
CA LEU A 92 12.29 4.68 -1.96
C LEU A 92 13.47 4.79 -1.00
N SER A 93 13.17 5.19 0.25
CA SER A 93 14.13 5.38 1.34
C SER A 93 13.68 4.62 2.59
N PRO A 94 14.63 3.98 3.32
CA PRO A 94 14.30 3.11 4.45
C PRO A 94 13.59 3.82 5.60
N VAL A 95 12.85 3.05 6.37
CA VAL A 95 12.31 3.47 7.67
C VAL A 95 13.43 3.91 8.59
N GLY A 96 13.20 4.97 9.37
CA GLY A 96 14.21 5.59 10.24
C GLY A 96 14.96 6.75 9.58
N GLN A 97 14.83 6.95 8.27
CA GLN A 97 15.34 8.14 7.60
C GLN A 97 14.31 9.29 7.66
N PRO A 98 14.76 10.56 7.69
CA PRO A 98 13.85 11.72 7.79
C PRO A 98 12.79 11.78 6.69
N GLU A 99 13.10 11.25 5.52
CA GLU A 99 12.22 11.23 4.33
C GLU A 99 11.92 9.77 3.92
N ALA A 100 11.69 8.90 4.90
CA ALA A 100 11.37 7.51 4.62
C ALA A 100 10.18 7.40 3.68
N TYR A 101 10.33 6.61 2.62
CA TYR A 101 9.28 6.35 1.63
C TYR A 101 9.39 4.89 1.18
N TYR A 102 8.37 4.11 1.42
CA TYR A 102 8.42 2.66 1.21
C TYR A 102 7.07 2.08 0.81
N ALA A 103 7.14 0.91 0.17
CA ALA A 103 5.98 0.07 -0.10
C ALA A 103 5.87 -1.02 0.97
N ALA A 104 4.70 -1.14 1.58
CA ALA A 104 4.38 -2.18 2.55
C ALA A 104 3.13 -2.95 2.12
N PHE A 105 3.08 -4.21 2.53
CA PHE A 105 1.99 -5.12 2.20
C PHE A 105 1.60 -5.88 3.45
N GLY A 106 0.33 -6.27 3.56
CA GLY A 106 -0.14 -6.97 4.75
C GLY A 106 -1.52 -7.56 4.59
N TRP A 107 -2.08 -7.97 5.72
CA TRP A 107 -3.43 -8.49 5.81
C TRP A 107 -4.17 -7.83 6.97
N ALA A 108 -5.40 -7.41 6.72
CA ALA A 108 -6.31 -6.99 7.77
C ALA A 108 -7.15 -8.19 8.22
N PRO A 109 -7.13 -8.56 9.52
CA PRO A 109 -7.95 -9.65 10.03
C PRO A 109 -9.44 -9.30 9.95
N ALA A 110 -10.28 -10.29 9.61
CA ALA A 110 -11.73 -10.12 9.54
C ALA A 110 -12.47 -11.11 10.45
N VAL A 111 -12.39 -12.41 10.16
CA VAL A 111 -13.09 -13.46 10.93
C VAL A 111 -12.12 -14.61 11.22
N GLY A 112 -12.23 -15.19 12.41
CA GLY A 112 -11.52 -16.41 12.79
C GLY A 112 -10.03 -16.25 13.09
N ILE A 113 -9.48 -15.03 13.02
CA ILE A 113 -8.08 -14.74 13.31
C ILE A 113 -7.96 -13.37 14.00
N LYS A 114 -7.06 -13.25 14.97
CA LYS A 114 -6.81 -11.99 15.70
C LYS A 114 -5.71 -11.18 15.06
N ALA A 115 -5.62 -9.87 15.43
CA ALA A 115 -4.62 -8.96 14.91
C ALA A 115 -3.18 -9.36 15.29
N ASP A 116 -2.98 -9.97 16.44
CA ASP A 116 -1.69 -10.49 16.91
C ASP A 116 -1.25 -11.80 16.23
N GLN A 117 -2.12 -12.38 15.40
CA GLN A 117 -1.88 -13.60 14.64
C GLN A 117 -1.62 -13.36 13.15
N VAL A 118 -1.62 -12.11 12.72
CA VAL A 118 -1.26 -11.70 11.36
C VAL A 118 0.06 -10.94 11.35
N PRO A 119 0.82 -10.99 10.26
CA PRO A 119 2.09 -10.27 10.18
C PRO A 119 1.88 -8.76 10.32
N ASP A 120 2.66 -8.14 11.20
CA ASP A 120 2.71 -6.70 11.45
C ASP A 120 3.95 -6.04 10.81
N PRO A 121 4.13 -4.71 10.92
CA PRO A 121 5.30 -4.02 10.37
C PRO A 121 6.65 -4.44 11.00
N ASN A 122 6.65 -5.06 12.18
CA ASN A 122 7.85 -5.51 12.89
C ASN A 122 8.12 -7.01 12.71
N THR A 123 7.19 -7.74 12.11
CA THR A 123 7.35 -9.17 11.83
C THR A 123 8.58 -9.42 10.98
N ILE A 124 9.46 -10.31 11.45
CA ILE A 124 10.62 -10.77 10.68
C ILE A 124 10.20 -11.95 9.81
N TRP A 125 10.35 -11.77 8.51
CA TRP A 125 10.06 -12.79 7.52
C TRP A 125 11.28 -13.66 7.25
N THR A 126 11.05 -14.93 6.99
CA THR A 126 12.09 -15.87 6.55
C THR A 126 12.16 -15.90 5.03
N ILE A 127 13.37 -15.79 4.50
CA ILE A 127 13.62 -15.91 3.06
C ILE A 127 13.57 -17.39 2.67
N VAL A 128 12.83 -17.70 1.62
CA VAL A 128 12.76 -19.05 1.04
C VAL A 128 13.21 -19.00 -0.42
N GLY A 129 14.26 -19.72 -0.72
CA GLY A 129 14.85 -19.78 -2.07
C GLY A 129 15.87 -18.66 -2.30
N ASN A 130 15.62 -17.80 -3.29
CA ASN A 130 16.57 -16.78 -3.72
C ASN A 130 16.61 -15.60 -2.74
N ASP A 131 17.78 -15.07 -2.52
CA ASP A 131 18.09 -13.89 -1.67
C ASP A 131 18.41 -12.61 -2.49
N ILE A 132 18.38 -12.73 -3.82
CA ILE A 132 18.55 -11.62 -4.77
C ILE A 132 17.37 -11.60 -5.72
N LEU A 133 16.67 -10.47 -5.79
CA LEU A 133 15.57 -10.22 -6.72
C LEU A 133 16.10 -9.72 -8.05
N THR A 134 15.91 -10.51 -9.10
CA THR A 134 16.18 -10.15 -10.50
C THR A 134 14.96 -10.46 -11.37
N PRO A 135 14.92 -10.04 -12.64
CA PRO A 135 13.81 -10.37 -13.54
C PRO A 135 13.58 -11.87 -13.72
N SER A 136 14.62 -12.68 -13.61
CA SER A 136 14.57 -14.14 -13.74
C SER A 136 14.50 -14.88 -12.39
N SER A 137 14.69 -14.18 -11.27
CA SER A 137 14.83 -14.77 -9.94
C SER A 137 13.89 -14.05 -8.95
N PRO A 138 12.60 -14.44 -8.88
CA PRO A 138 11.70 -13.92 -7.86
C PRO A 138 12.13 -14.39 -6.46
N VAL A 139 11.78 -13.60 -5.44
CA VAL A 139 12.04 -13.90 -4.03
C VAL A 139 10.75 -14.27 -3.31
N SER A 140 10.86 -15.15 -2.32
CA SER A 140 9.73 -15.57 -1.51
C SER A 140 10.04 -15.37 -0.03
N LEU A 141 9.06 -14.86 0.68
CA LEU A 141 9.07 -14.61 2.12
C LEU A 141 7.97 -15.44 2.77
N VAL A 142 8.28 -16.07 3.89
CA VAL A 142 7.34 -16.91 4.65
C VAL A 142 7.39 -16.51 6.12
N TRP A 143 6.23 -16.50 6.75
CA TRP A 143 6.09 -16.34 8.19
C TRP A 143 4.98 -17.24 8.72
N ASP A 144 5.30 -18.02 9.74
CA ASP A 144 4.36 -18.89 10.45
C ASP A 144 3.95 -18.23 11.76
N ASN A 145 2.66 -18.14 12.04
CA ASN A 145 2.16 -17.53 13.27
C ASN A 145 2.15 -18.48 14.48
N GLY A 146 2.62 -19.72 14.32
CA GLY A 146 2.61 -20.74 15.36
C GLY A 146 1.22 -21.26 15.75
N ASN A 147 0.15 -20.80 15.10
CA ASN A 147 -1.24 -21.16 15.38
C ASN A 147 -1.95 -21.77 14.18
N GLY A 148 -1.17 -22.33 13.25
CA GLY A 148 -1.67 -23.04 12.08
C GLY A 148 -1.96 -22.14 10.87
N ALA A 149 -1.48 -20.91 10.85
CA ALA A 149 -1.54 -20.07 9.66
C ALA A 149 -0.12 -19.67 9.20
N THR A 150 0.24 -20.06 7.99
CA THR A 150 1.50 -19.71 7.34
C THR A 150 1.25 -18.70 6.25
N PHE A 151 1.86 -17.54 6.37
CA PHE A 151 1.74 -16.43 5.44
C PHE A 151 2.89 -16.46 4.44
N MET A 152 2.58 -16.22 3.18
CA MET A 152 3.54 -16.24 2.07
C MET A 152 3.45 -14.96 1.27
N ARG A 153 4.61 -14.44 0.84
CA ARG A 153 4.71 -13.32 -0.07
C ARG A 153 5.78 -13.59 -1.10
N LYS A 154 5.38 -13.59 -2.36
CA LYS A 154 6.30 -13.69 -3.48
C LYS A 154 6.40 -12.35 -4.18
N ILE A 155 7.61 -11.89 -4.41
CA ILE A 155 7.91 -10.64 -5.07
C ILE A 155 8.71 -10.94 -6.32
N SER A 156 8.24 -10.43 -7.45
CA SER A 156 8.93 -10.48 -8.73
C SER A 156 9.04 -9.08 -9.33
N VAL A 157 10.02 -8.88 -10.20
CA VAL A 157 10.24 -7.64 -10.94
C VAL A 157 10.44 -7.98 -12.40
N ASP A 158 9.95 -7.14 -13.32
CA ASP A 158 10.19 -7.30 -14.75
C ASP A 158 11.50 -6.60 -15.20
N GLU A 159 11.81 -6.70 -16.48
CA GLU A 159 12.98 -6.05 -17.07
C GLU A 159 12.87 -4.51 -17.14
N LYS A 160 11.68 -3.97 -16.87
CA LYS A 160 11.41 -2.54 -16.88
C LYS A 160 11.39 -1.99 -15.46
N TYR A 161 10.26 -1.75 -14.87
CA TYR A 161 10.13 -1.14 -13.54
C TYR A 161 8.98 -1.74 -12.74
N MET A 162 8.29 -2.77 -13.27
CA MET A 162 7.08 -3.28 -12.67
C MET A 162 7.38 -4.38 -11.64
N PHE A 163 6.90 -4.17 -10.42
CA PHE A 163 6.88 -5.17 -9.38
C PHE A 163 5.52 -5.89 -9.36
N THR A 164 5.55 -7.18 -9.17
CA THR A 164 4.37 -7.99 -8.87
C THR A 164 4.51 -8.59 -7.49
N VAL A 165 3.51 -8.39 -6.63
CA VAL A 165 3.48 -8.94 -5.27
C VAL A 165 2.30 -9.88 -5.15
N GLU A 166 2.59 -11.14 -4.95
CA GLU A 166 1.61 -12.19 -4.70
C GLU A 166 1.59 -12.48 -3.20
N GLN A 167 0.40 -12.46 -2.58
CA GLN A 167 0.21 -12.75 -1.17
C GLN A 167 -0.68 -13.97 -1.01
N GLY A 168 -0.24 -14.93 -0.20
CA GLY A 168 -0.94 -16.19 0.05
C GLY A 168 -0.94 -16.57 1.52
N ILE A 169 -1.85 -17.46 1.89
CA ILE A 169 -1.94 -18.04 3.23
C ILE A 169 -2.27 -19.52 3.11
N GLU A 170 -1.54 -20.32 3.86
CA GLU A 170 -1.91 -21.69 4.16
C GLU A 170 -2.52 -21.77 5.55
N ASN A 171 -3.71 -22.33 5.66
CA ASN A 171 -4.45 -22.48 6.90
C ASN A 171 -4.60 -23.94 7.30
N SER A 172 -3.88 -24.34 8.32
CA SER A 172 -3.95 -25.68 8.95
C SER A 172 -4.57 -25.67 10.36
N SER A 173 -5.15 -24.53 10.77
CA SER A 173 -5.74 -24.36 12.12
C SER A 173 -7.00 -25.20 12.35
N GLY A 174 -7.58 -25.78 11.30
CA GLY A 174 -8.85 -26.50 11.39
C GLY A 174 -10.09 -25.61 11.49
N SER A 175 -9.94 -24.30 11.51
CA SER A 175 -11.02 -23.31 11.56
C SER A 175 -10.97 -22.40 10.33
N GLU A 176 -12.11 -21.92 9.90
CA GLU A 176 -12.16 -20.92 8.81
C GLU A 176 -11.59 -19.58 9.27
N ILE A 177 -10.72 -18.99 8.46
CA ILE A 177 -10.18 -17.64 8.67
C ILE A 177 -10.49 -16.78 7.45
N SER A 178 -10.82 -15.52 7.70
CA SER A 178 -11.04 -14.52 6.66
C SER A 178 -10.11 -13.33 6.86
N LEU A 179 -9.45 -12.92 5.78
CA LEU A 179 -8.45 -11.86 5.77
C LEU A 179 -8.61 -11.00 4.52
N ARG A 180 -8.24 -9.75 4.61
CA ARG A 180 -8.21 -8.81 3.49
C ARG A 180 -6.76 -8.42 3.22
N PRO A 181 -6.17 -8.81 2.07
CA PRO A 181 -4.85 -8.34 1.70
C PRO A 181 -4.89 -6.85 1.37
N TYR A 182 -3.81 -6.14 1.69
CA TYR A 182 -3.62 -4.74 1.30
C TYR A 182 -2.19 -4.47 0.88
N GLY A 183 -2.01 -3.41 0.09
CA GLY A 183 -0.73 -2.79 -0.20
C GLY A 183 -0.84 -1.28 0.01
N LEU A 184 0.21 -0.66 0.49
CA LEU A 184 0.27 0.79 0.69
C LEU A 184 1.65 1.35 0.36
N LEU A 185 1.68 2.60 -0.04
CA LEU A 185 2.88 3.42 -0.08
C LEU A 185 2.80 4.40 1.08
N ARG A 186 3.84 4.44 1.91
CA ARG A 186 3.92 5.33 3.05
C ARG A 186 5.13 6.25 2.92
N ARG A 187 4.89 7.54 3.09
CA ARG A 187 5.93 8.57 3.15
C ARG A 187 5.92 9.24 4.51
N HIS A 188 7.11 9.50 5.05
CA HIS A 188 7.30 10.31 6.23
C HIS A 188 7.76 11.70 5.80
N GLY A 189 7.16 12.74 6.40
CA GLY A 189 7.43 14.13 6.03
C GLY A 189 6.76 14.58 4.72
N GLU A 190 6.83 15.86 4.46
CA GLU A 190 6.34 16.47 3.23
C GLU A 190 7.43 16.45 2.14
N PRO A 191 7.07 16.28 0.86
CA PRO A 191 8.02 16.43 -0.24
C PRO A 191 8.61 17.84 -0.23
N LYS A 192 9.93 17.98 -0.43
CA LYS A 192 10.61 19.29 -0.45
C LYS A 192 10.12 20.21 -1.56
N ASP A 193 9.68 19.63 -2.69
CA ASP A 193 9.23 20.36 -3.88
C ASP A 193 7.75 20.06 -4.16
N MET A 194 6.85 20.72 -3.42
CA MET A 194 5.40 20.66 -3.63
C MET A 194 4.90 21.67 -4.69
N ASN A 195 5.70 21.99 -5.69
CA ASN A 195 5.25 22.79 -6.82
C ASN A 195 4.35 21.95 -7.76
N CYS A 196 3.17 21.62 -7.27
CA CYS A 196 2.20 20.89 -8.07
C CYS A 196 1.44 21.87 -8.98
N LEU A 197 1.80 21.87 -10.26
CA LEU A 197 1.11 22.65 -11.32
C LEU A 197 -0.39 22.36 -11.43
N LEU A 198 -0.87 21.25 -10.84
CA LEU A 198 -2.29 20.89 -10.83
C LEU A 198 -3.13 21.81 -9.92
N TYR A 199 -2.50 22.54 -8.98
CA TYR A 199 -3.21 23.47 -8.08
C TYR A 199 -3.40 24.87 -8.68
N THR A 200 -2.80 25.17 -9.82
CA THR A 200 -2.85 26.50 -10.45
C THR A 200 -3.88 26.63 -11.56
N SER A 201 -4.59 25.56 -11.91
CA SER A 201 -5.72 25.65 -12.84
C SER A 201 -6.95 26.15 -12.06
N PRO A 202 -7.47 27.34 -12.41
CA PRO A 202 -8.70 27.83 -11.76
C PRO A 202 -9.83 26.82 -12.03
N SER A 203 -10.56 26.47 -10.97
CA SER A 203 -11.76 25.66 -11.09
C SER A 203 -12.73 26.33 -12.08
N PRO A 204 -13.48 25.59 -12.92
CA PRO A 204 -14.53 26.16 -13.75
C PRO A 204 -15.58 26.98 -12.98
N ARG A 205 -15.62 26.87 -11.64
CA ARG A 205 -16.48 27.64 -10.74
C ARG A 205 -15.90 29.01 -10.37
N ASP A 206 -14.59 29.22 -10.60
CA ASP A 206 -13.92 30.50 -10.24
C ASP A 206 -13.99 31.53 -11.39
N LEU A 207 -14.53 31.13 -12.55
CA LEU A 207 -14.88 32.03 -13.65
C LEU A 207 -16.23 32.68 -13.36
N VAL A 208 -16.26 33.62 -12.41
CA VAL A 208 -17.37 34.57 -12.30
C VAL A 208 -17.12 35.68 -13.34
N ILE A 209 -17.90 35.65 -14.38
CA ILE A 209 -17.99 36.74 -15.35
C ILE A 209 -19.00 37.77 -14.84
#